data_dade0b12494391b5123d05318b2d2200
#
_entry.id   dade0b12494391b5123d05318b2d2200
#
_cell.length_a   1.000
_cell.length_b   1.000
_cell.length_c   1.000
_cell.angle_alpha   90.00
_cell.angle_beta   90.00
_cell.angle_gamma   90.00
#
_symmetry.space_group_name_H-M   'P 1'
#
loop_
_entity.id
_entity.type
_entity.pdbx_description
1 polymer ?
#
loop_
_entity_poly.entity_id
_entity_poly.type
_entity_poly.pdbx_seq_one_letter_code
_entity_poly.pdbx_strand_id
1 'polypeptide(L)'
;EYLTYYGMNQSRCAEIYQGLLDDTTIAMAKAVQAAKNEGKSQEEIDKMLKEYPQADTGWQHITWPFLSQTNQSLAMEKFLANDTKVQKTDTANTYWFINSMKQLGVKTTDIVATGDCSAAVYYNKDTSKYTATVWNPTNDTKVVTFKTNGNKIGTATIGAKALVNFEVYKNKSFNIVQASTPEISVPSGKYDDTQYV
;
A
#
# COMPACT_ATOMS: atom_id res chain seq x y z
N GLU A 1 -7.23 -7.37 7.92
CA GLU A 1 -8.13 -8.21 7.08
C GLU A 1 -8.68 -7.41 5.90
N TYR A 2 -9.21 -6.22 6.11
CA TYR A 2 -9.82 -5.38 5.09
C TYR A 2 -8.87 -5.07 3.92
N LEU A 3 -7.68 -4.59 4.22
CA LEU A 3 -6.67 -4.27 3.21
C LEU A 3 -6.09 -5.53 2.54
N THR A 4 -6.10 -6.67 3.23
CA THR A 4 -5.69 -7.95 2.64
C THR A 4 -6.67 -8.39 1.56
N TYR A 5 -7.98 -8.30 1.83
CA TYR A 5 -9.00 -8.60 0.83
C TYR A 5 -8.88 -7.71 -0.41
N TYR A 6 -8.78 -6.42 -0.23
CA TYR A 6 -8.65 -5.48 -1.33
C TYR A 6 -7.31 -5.61 -2.06
N GLY A 7 -6.23 -5.95 -1.37
CA GLY A 7 -4.95 -6.24 -1.99
C GLY A 7 -4.98 -7.43 -2.94
N MET A 8 -5.97 -8.34 -2.78
CA MET A 8 -6.22 -9.44 -3.70
C MET A 8 -7.27 -9.11 -4.78
N ASN A 9 -7.93 -7.97 -4.68
CA ASN A 9 -8.98 -7.51 -5.60
C ASN A 9 -8.64 -6.11 -6.13
N GLN A 10 -7.52 -6.00 -6.85
CA GLN A 10 -7.01 -4.71 -7.34
C GLN A 10 -7.99 -3.98 -8.25
N SER A 11 -8.73 -4.70 -9.10
CA SER A 11 -9.79 -4.13 -9.92
C SER A 11 -10.86 -3.44 -9.06
N ARG A 12 -11.22 -4.07 -7.94
CA ARG A 12 -12.20 -3.47 -7.01
C ARG A 12 -11.66 -2.23 -6.32
N CYS A 13 -10.37 -2.19 -5.99
CA CYS A 13 -9.73 -0.97 -5.46
C CYS A 13 -9.76 0.16 -6.49
N ALA A 14 -9.48 -0.14 -7.76
CA ALA A 14 -9.56 0.83 -8.84
C ALA A 14 -10.99 1.36 -9.02
N GLU A 15 -12.00 0.48 -9.02
CA GLU A 15 -13.42 0.87 -9.12
C GLU A 15 -13.85 1.78 -7.97
N ILE A 16 -13.46 1.45 -6.73
CA ILE A 16 -13.79 2.27 -5.54
C ILE A 16 -13.16 3.66 -5.66
N TYR A 17 -11.89 3.73 -6.04
CA TYR A 17 -11.20 5.01 -6.21
C TYR A 17 -11.80 5.82 -7.36
N GLN A 18 -12.08 5.20 -8.50
CA GLN A 18 -12.73 5.85 -9.63
C GLN A 18 -14.14 6.34 -9.29
N GLY A 19 -14.93 5.53 -8.57
CA GLY A 19 -16.27 5.94 -8.10
C GLY A 19 -16.22 7.19 -7.23
N LEU A 20 -15.21 7.33 -6.36
CA LEU A 20 -15.00 8.54 -5.57
C LEU A 20 -14.74 9.77 -6.47
N LEU A 21 -13.92 9.61 -7.53
CA LEU A 21 -13.66 10.70 -8.49
C LEU A 21 -14.93 11.09 -9.26
N ASP A 22 -15.69 10.09 -9.70
CA ASP A 22 -16.93 10.28 -10.45
C ASP A 22 -18.00 10.97 -9.61
N ASP A 23 -18.19 10.55 -8.36
CA ASP A 23 -19.14 11.17 -7.42
C ASP A 23 -18.80 12.64 -7.16
N THR A 24 -17.51 12.97 -7.02
CA THR A 24 -17.07 14.36 -6.86
C THR A 24 -17.36 15.18 -8.13
N THR A 25 -17.10 14.62 -9.30
CA THR A 25 -17.39 15.28 -10.58
C THR A 25 -18.88 15.56 -10.74
N ILE A 26 -19.73 14.61 -10.39
CA ILE A 26 -21.19 14.77 -10.40
C ILE A 26 -21.63 15.85 -9.41
N ALA A 27 -21.07 15.85 -8.20
CA ALA A 27 -21.39 16.84 -7.17
C ALA A 27 -20.96 18.25 -7.59
N MET A 28 -19.78 18.40 -8.19
CA MET A 28 -19.32 19.67 -8.77
C MET A 28 -20.27 20.18 -9.87
N ALA A 29 -20.68 19.31 -10.80
CA ALA A 29 -21.60 19.68 -11.88
C ALA A 29 -22.95 20.17 -11.33
N LYS A 30 -23.49 19.48 -10.29
CA LYS A 30 -24.72 19.92 -9.62
C LYS A 30 -24.56 21.27 -8.93
N ALA A 31 -23.43 21.50 -8.25
CA ALA A 31 -23.14 22.78 -7.59
C ALA A 31 -23.03 23.95 -8.61
N VAL A 32 -22.37 23.71 -9.75
CA VAL A 32 -22.29 24.67 -10.84
C VAL A 32 -23.69 25.00 -11.38
N GLN A 33 -24.53 24.00 -11.61
CA GLN A 33 -25.89 24.21 -12.11
C GLN A 33 -26.74 24.98 -11.11
N ALA A 34 -26.64 24.71 -9.82
CA ALA A 34 -27.32 25.44 -8.76
C ALA A 34 -26.87 26.92 -8.74
N ALA A 35 -25.57 27.16 -8.79
CA ALA A 35 -25.02 28.53 -8.84
C ALA A 35 -25.52 29.35 -10.07
N LYS A 36 -25.61 28.69 -11.23
CA LYS A 36 -26.20 29.32 -12.43
C LYS A 36 -27.68 29.67 -12.24
N ASN A 37 -28.43 28.76 -11.62
CA ASN A 37 -29.86 28.99 -11.34
C ASN A 37 -30.08 30.12 -10.33
N GLU A 38 -29.13 30.35 -9.41
CA GLU A 38 -29.08 31.44 -8.46
C GLU A 38 -28.62 32.76 -9.10
N GLY A 39 -28.24 32.76 -10.38
CA GLY A 39 -27.79 33.94 -11.11
C GLY A 39 -26.37 34.39 -10.78
N LYS A 40 -25.52 33.50 -10.21
CA LYS A 40 -24.13 33.84 -9.94
C LYS A 40 -23.36 34.10 -11.23
N SER A 41 -22.43 35.04 -11.15
CA SER A 41 -21.53 35.37 -12.25
C SER A 41 -20.55 34.24 -12.55
N GLN A 42 -19.97 34.24 -13.73
CA GLN A 42 -18.94 33.27 -14.10
C GLN A 42 -17.72 33.33 -13.15
N GLU A 43 -17.35 34.54 -12.71
CA GLU A 43 -16.24 34.76 -11.77
C GLU A 43 -16.52 34.10 -10.40
N GLU A 44 -17.76 34.24 -9.90
CA GLU A 44 -18.15 33.55 -8.64
C GLU A 44 -18.17 32.04 -8.78
N ILE A 45 -18.59 31.51 -9.93
CA ILE A 45 -18.58 30.08 -10.23
C ILE A 45 -17.13 29.58 -10.30
N ASP A 46 -16.23 30.28 -10.98
CA ASP A 46 -14.84 29.92 -11.11
C ASP A 46 -14.13 29.94 -9.75
N LYS A 47 -14.43 30.89 -8.89
CA LYS A 47 -13.96 30.94 -7.50
C LYS A 47 -14.47 29.75 -6.71
N MET A 48 -15.75 29.44 -6.78
CA MET A 48 -16.35 28.28 -6.13
C MET A 48 -15.67 26.97 -6.57
N LEU A 49 -15.37 26.80 -7.85
CA LEU A 49 -14.70 25.60 -8.37
C LEU A 49 -13.27 25.47 -7.88
N LYS A 50 -12.54 26.58 -7.71
CA LYS A 50 -11.18 26.55 -7.12
C LYS A 50 -11.18 26.13 -5.65
N GLU A 51 -12.23 26.48 -4.92
CA GLU A 51 -12.40 26.16 -3.51
C GLU A 51 -13.12 24.82 -3.30
N TYR A 52 -13.61 24.18 -4.38
CA TYR A 52 -14.35 22.92 -4.26
C TYR A 52 -13.45 21.79 -3.73
N PRO A 53 -13.92 21.02 -2.76
CA PRO A 53 -13.11 19.93 -2.21
C PRO A 53 -12.68 18.94 -3.29
N GLN A 54 -11.41 18.62 -3.31
CA GLN A 54 -10.92 17.57 -4.20
C GLN A 54 -11.50 16.20 -3.80
N ALA A 55 -11.67 15.32 -4.76
CA ALA A 55 -12.35 14.04 -4.60
C ALA A 55 -11.83 13.18 -3.45
N ASP A 56 -10.53 13.24 -3.21
CA ASP A 56 -9.85 12.43 -2.21
C ASP A 56 -9.42 13.22 -0.96
N THR A 57 -9.93 14.46 -0.77
CA THR A 57 -9.64 15.24 0.43
C THR A 57 -10.50 14.81 1.63
N GLY A 58 -9.91 14.81 2.82
CA GLY A 58 -10.58 14.43 4.07
C GLY A 58 -10.54 12.92 4.39
N TRP A 59 -10.37 12.06 3.39
CA TRP A 59 -10.34 10.61 3.53
C TRP A 59 -9.06 9.97 2.96
N GLN A 60 -7.98 10.75 2.84
CA GLN A 60 -6.73 10.35 2.22
C GLN A 60 -6.13 9.09 2.85
N HIS A 61 -6.27 8.92 4.16
CA HIS A 61 -5.81 7.75 4.90
C HIS A 61 -6.52 6.44 4.49
N ILE A 62 -7.65 6.54 3.77
CA ILE A 62 -8.38 5.41 3.21
C ILE A 62 -8.19 5.35 1.69
N THR A 63 -8.40 6.46 1.00
CA THR A 63 -8.47 6.52 -0.47
C THR A 63 -7.12 6.30 -1.13
N TRP A 64 -6.03 6.85 -0.57
CA TRP A 64 -4.70 6.64 -1.11
C TRP A 64 -4.14 5.23 -0.89
N PRO A 65 -4.38 4.53 0.24
CA PRO A 65 -4.17 3.08 0.32
C PRO A 65 -4.90 2.28 -0.77
N PHE A 66 -6.15 2.62 -1.12
CA PHE A 66 -6.84 1.98 -2.26
C PHE A 66 -6.15 2.28 -3.58
N LEU A 67 -5.81 3.54 -3.85
CA LEU A 67 -5.06 3.93 -5.03
C LEU A 67 -3.73 3.19 -5.12
N SER A 68 -3.03 3.00 -4.01
CA SER A 68 -1.74 2.31 -3.98
C SER A 68 -1.81 0.82 -4.36
N GLN A 69 -2.99 0.20 -4.35
CA GLN A 69 -3.17 -1.17 -4.85
C GLN A 69 -3.07 -1.25 -6.38
N THR A 70 -3.25 -0.15 -7.08
CA THR A 70 -3.24 -0.12 -8.56
C THR A 70 -2.18 0.82 -9.13
N ASN A 71 -1.88 1.92 -8.44
CA ASN A 71 -0.89 2.91 -8.86
C ASN A 71 -0.13 3.46 -7.65
N GLN A 72 0.92 2.73 -7.26
CA GLN A 72 1.75 3.03 -6.09
C GLN A 72 2.47 4.37 -6.23
N SER A 73 2.96 4.66 -7.43
CA SER A 73 3.72 5.89 -7.71
C SER A 73 2.83 7.12 -7.59
N LEU A 74 1.62 7.09 -8.15
CA LEU A 74 0.67 8.19 -8.03
C LEU A 74 0.20 8.39 -6.58
N ALA A 75 -0.05 7.30 -5.84
CA ALA A 75 -0.42 7.39 -4.43
C ALA A 75 0.67 8.05 -3.59
N MET A 76 1.93 7.72 -3.84
CA MET A 76 3.08 8.35 -3.16
C MET A 76 3.26 9.82 -3.58
N GLU A 77 3.10 10.12 -4.86
CA GLU A 77 3.15 11.51 -5.37
C GLU A 77 2.10 12.37 -4.68
N LYS A 78 0.84 11.91 -4.63
CA LYS A 78 -0.24 12.61 -3.92
C LYS A 78 0.07 12.80 -2.44
N PHE A 79 0.60 11.77 -1.78
CA PHE A 79 0.97 11.85 -0.37
C PHE A 79 2.06 12.91 -0.13
N LEU A 80 3.11 12.93 -0.94
CA LEU A 80 4.22 13.88 -0.80
C LEU A 80 3.84 15.32 -1.17
N ALA A 81 2.91 15.49 -2.13
CA ALA A 81 2.42 16.80 -2.55
C ALA A 81 1.38 17.40 -1.58
N ASN A 82 0.88 16.63 -0.61
CA ASN A 82 -0.17 17.08 0.29
C ASN A 82 0.39 17.82 1.51
N ASP A 83 0.38 19.15 1.43
CA ASP A 83 0.78 20.03 2.54
C ASP A 83 -0.19 20.00 3.72
N THR A 84 -1.44 19.61 3.49
CA THR A 84 -2.50 19.77 4.49
C THR A 84 -2.65 18.61 5.43
N LYS A 85 -1.81 17.58 5.25
CA LYS A 85 -1.75 16.57 6.28
C LYS A 85 -2.97 15.66 6.27
N VAL A 86 -2.78 14.49 5.79
CA VAL A 86 -3.54 13.34 6.29
C VAL A 86 -3.74 13.57 7.78
N GLN A 87 -4.92 13.30 8.32
CA GLN A 87 -5.20 13.53 9.74
C GLN A 87 -3.98 13.12 10.58
N LYS A 88 -3.57 13.97 11.50
CA LYS A 88 -2.28 13.85 12.22
C LYS A 88 -1.99 12.45 12.75
N THR A 89 -3.04 11.73 13.17
CA THR A 89 -2.96 10.36 13.69
C THR A 89 -2.69 9.31 12.62
N ASP A 90 -3.02 9.57 11.35
CA ASP A 90 -3.00 8.55 10.29
C ASP A 90 -1.87 8.77 9.28
N THR A 91 -1.13 9.87 9.40
CA THR A 91 -0.05 10.22 8.45
C THR A 91 1.00 9.13 8.37
N ALA A 92 1.50 8.64 9.51
CA ALA A 92 2.51 7.61 9.56
C ALA A 92 2.00 6.29 8.98
N ASN A 93 0.78 5.88 9.33
CA ASN A 93 0.16 4.65 8.84
C ASN A 93 -0.08 4.71 7.32
N THR A 94 -0.56 5.84 6.82
CA THR A 94 -0.79 6.08 5.39
C THR A 94 0.52 6.03 4.62
N TYR A 95 1.55 6.73 5.11
CA TYR A 95 2.89 6.69 4.51
C TYR A 95 3.46 5.27 4.47
N TRP A 96 3.43 4.57 5.61
CA TRP A 96 3.92 3.20 5.73
C TRP A 96 3.24 2.27 4.75
N PHE A 97 1.92 2.37 4.65
CA PHE A 97 1.15 1.52 3.74
C PHE A 97 1.53 1.77 2.28
N ILE A 98 1.47 3.04 1.83
CA ILE A 98 1.79 3.42 0.45
C ILE A 98 3.24 3.08 0.11
N ASN A 99 4.17 3.38 1.02
CA ASN A 99 5.59 3.07 0.82
C ASN A 99 5.84 1.56 0.74
N SER A 100 5.19 0.77 1.59
CA SER A 100 5.28 -0.69 1.53
C SER A 100 4.76 -1.23 0.19
N MET A 101 3.63 -0.71 -0.31
CA MET A 101 3.11 -1.07 -1.63
C MET A 101 4.06 -0.65 -2.76
N LYS A 102 4.71 0.50 -2.64
CA LYS A 102 5.70 0.97 -3.62
C LYS A 102 6.95 0.10 -3.63
N GLN A 103 7.42 -0.35 -2.49
CA GLN A 103 8.63 -1.17 -2.37
C GLN A 103 8.37 -2.64 -2.72
N LEU A 104 7.35 -3.23 -2.15
CA LEU A 104 7.03 -4.66 -2.30
C LEU A 104 6.17 -4.94 -3.53
N GLY A 105 5.37 -3.98 -3.95
CA GLY A 105 4.29 -4.18 -4.89
C GLY A 105 3.02 -4.67 -4.21
N VAL A 106 2.15 -5.31 -4.96
CA VAL A 106 0.86 -5.80 -4.47
C VAL A 106 0.91 -7.29 -4.16
N LYS A 107 0.12 -7.72 -3.19
CA LYS A 107 0.00 -9.15 -2.86
C LYS A 107 -0.46 -9.94 -4.09
N THR A 108 0.16 -11.08 -4.33
CA THR A 108 -0.15 -11.95 -5.46
C THR A 108 -0.39 -13.38 -5.03
N THR A 109 -1.14 -14.11 -5.84
CA THR A 109 -1.32 -15.56 -5.74
C THR A 109 -0.53 -16.35 -6.79
N ASP A 110 0.24 -15.67 -7.62
CA ASP A 110 1.11 -16.30 -8.63
C ASP A 110 2.11 -17.28 -8.02
N ILE A 111 2.60 -16.92 -6.83
CA ILE A 111 3.44 -17.78 -6.01
C ILE A 111 2.77 -17.92 -4.65
N VAL A 112 2.53 -19.15 -4.24
CA VAL A 112 1.92 -19.48 -2.96
C VAL A 112 2.98 -20.09 -2.04
N ALA A 113 3.08 -19.54 -0.84
CA ALA A 113 3.92 -20.09 0.22
C ALA A 113 3.12 -21.05 1.10
N THR A 114 3.71 -22.19 1.45
CA THR A 114 3.12 -23.21 2.34
C THR A 114 4.12 -23.66 3.38
N GLY A 115 3.67 -23.93 4.60
CA GLY A 115 4.49 -24.35 5.75
C GLY A 115 3.98 -23.74 7.05
N ASP A 116 4.73 -23.94 8.14
CA ASP A 116 4.35 -23.53 9.51
C ASP A 116 4.71 -22.07 9.83
N CYS A 117 4.83 -21.22 8.81
CA CYS A 117 5.10 -19.79 8.95
C CYS A 117 3.96 -18.96 8.36
N SER A 118 3.76 -17.75 8.89
CA SER A 118 2.95 -16.75 8.19
C SER A 118 3.74 -16.21 7.01
N ALA A 119 3.19 -16.31 5.80
CA ALA A 119 3.88 -15.86 4.61
C ALA A 119 2.94 -15.16 3.63
N ALA A 120 3.46 -14.13 2.96
CA ALA A 120 2.81 -13.45 1.84
C ALA A 120 3.82 -13.21 0.73
N VAL A 121 3.37 -13.29 -0.51
CA VAL A 121 4.19 -12.96 -1.67
C VAL A 121 3.60 -11.74 -2.36
N TYR A 122 4.46 -10.83 -2.75
CA TYR A 122 4.13 -9.57 -3.42
C TYR A 122 4.80 -9.53 -4.79
N TYR A 123 4.15 -8.88 -5.73
CA TYR A 123 4.69 -8.62 -7.06
C TYR A 123 4.75 -7.11 -7.31
N ASN A 124 5.95 -6.63 -7.58
CA ASN A 124 6.19 -5.24 -7.95
C ASN A 124 6.30 -5.13 -9.48
N LYS A 125 5.34 -4.44 -10.10
CA LYS A 125 5.28 -4.26 -11.55
C LYS A 125 6.45 -3.44 -12.10
N ASP A 126 6.88 -2.43 -11.35
CA ASP A 126 7.91 -1.48 -11.80
C ASP A 126 9.28 -2.15 -11.86
N THR A 127 9.55 -3.07 -10.94
CA THR A 127 10.82 -3.82 -10.88
C THR A 127 10.71 -5.24 -11.45
N SER A 128 9.51 -5.70 -11.76
CA SER A 128 9.21 -7.07 -12.20
C SER A 128 9.69 -8.15 -11.22
N LYS A 129 9.70 -7.84 -9.91
CA LYS A 129 10.20 -8.71 -8.86
C LYS A 129 9.07 -9.27 -8.00
N TYR A 130 9.27 -10.51 -7.57
CA TYR A 130 8.48 -11.14 -6.51
C TYR A 130 9.26 -11.09 -5.19
N THR A 131 8.63 -10.62 -4.13
CA THR A 131 9.19 -10.58 -2.78
C THR A 131 8.32 -11.37 -1.83
N ALA A 132 8.89 -12.30 -1.11
CA ALA A 132 8.23 -12.99 -0.01
C ALA A 132 8.52 -12.28 1.31
N THR A 133 7.47 -12.04 2.09
CA THR A 133 7.55 -11.65 3.51
C THR A 133 7.13 -12.86 4.33
N VAL A 134 8.00 -13.32 5.23
CA VAL A 134 7.77 -14.51 6.03
C VAL A 134 8.03 -14.23 7.50
N TRP A 135 7.09 -14.61 8.35
CA TRP A 135 7.19 -14.56 9.80
C TRP A 135 7.16 -15.96 10.40
N ASN A 136 8.21 -16.35 11.10
CA ASN A 136 8.26 -17.56 11.89
C ASN A 136 8.04 -17.24 13.39
N PRO A 137 6.85 -17.51 13.94
CA PRO A 137 6.53 -17.21 15.35
C PRO A 137 7.12 -18.22 16.33
N THR A 138 7.74 -19.30 15.86
CA THR A 138 8.21 -20.40 16.72
C THR A 138 9.64 -20.19 17.21
N ASN A 139 10.05 -20.98 18.19
CA ASN A 139 11.43 -21.00 18.69
C ASN A 139 12.36 -21.92 17.86
N ASP A 140 11.81 -22.60 16.86
CA ASP A 140 12.54 -23.52 15.99
C ASP A 140 12.68 -22.94 14.60
N THR A 141 13.71 -23.36 13.88
CA THR A 141 13.86 -23.11 12.46
C THR A 141 12.76 -23.83 11.67
N LYS A 142 12.14 -23.18 10.71
CA LYS A 142 11.07 -23.70 9.86
C LYS A 142 11.43 -23.64 8.39
N VAL A 143 10.84 -24.53 7.60
CA VAL A 143 10.98 -24.53 6.15
C VAL A 143 9.66 -24.13 5.50
N VAL A 144 9.74 -23.13 4.63
CA VAL A 144 8.61 -22.67 3.80
C VAL A 144 8.83 -23.15 2.37
N THR A 145 7.81 -23.73 1.77
CA THR A 145 7.82 -24.18 0.38
C THR A 145 7.01 -23.21 -0.49
N PHE A 146 7.58 -22.81 -1.60
CA PHE A 146 6.96 -21.94 -2.59
C PHE A 146 6.51 -22.74 -3.81
N LYS A 147 5.30 -22.44 -4.29
CA LYS A 147 4.66 -23.16 -5.40
C LYS A 147 4.07 -22.16 -6.41
N THR A 148 4.10 -22.51 -7.68
CA THR A 148 3.33 -21.84 -8.74
C THR A 148 2.50 -22.89 -9.49
N ASN A 149 1.21 -22.63 -9.71
CA ASN A 149 0.29 -23.60 -10.33
C ASN A 149 0.37 -25.00 -9.69
N GLY A 150 0.51 -25.06 -8.36
CA GLY A 150 0.63 -26.30 -7.61
C GLY A 150 2.04 -26.94 -7.61
N ASN A 151 2.92 -26.55 -8.50
CA ASN A 151 4.29 -27.10 -8.60
C ASN A 151 5.26 -26.37 -7.68
N LYS A 152 6.08 -27.13 -6.96
CA LYS A 152 7.15 -26.59 -6.14
C LYS A 152 8.19 -25.89 -7.02
N ILE A 153 8.51 -24.63 -6.66
CA ILE A 153 9.53 -23.81 -7.32
C ILE A 153 10.71 -23.48 -6.40
N GLY A 154 10.53 -23.56 -5.09
CA GLY A 154 11.61 -23.26 -4.17
C GLY A 154 11.28 -23.54 -2.72
N THR A 155 12.29 -23.35 -1.87
CA THR A 155 12.19 -23.40 -0.41
C THR A 155 12.99 -22.30 0.24
N ALA A 156 12.59 -21.92 1.46
CA ALA A 156 13.37 -21.07 2.33
C ALA A 156 13.37 -21.63 3.75
N THR A 157 14.54 -21.66 4.38
CA THR A 157 14.71 -22.01 5.78
C THR A 157 14.71 -20.73 6.61
N ILE A 158 13.74 -20.59 7.50
CA ILE A 158 13.48 -19.38 8.29
C ILE A 158 13.90 -19.62 9.73
N GLY A 159 14.78 -18.78 10.24
CA GLY A 159 15.25 -18.85 11.64
C GLY A 159 14.10 -18.66 12.64
N ALA A 160 14.35 -19.08 13.90
CA ALA A 160 13.41 -18.87 15.00
C ALA A 160 13.10 -17.39 15.21
N LYS A 161 11.84 -17.05 15.47
CA LYS A 161 11.38 -15.66 15.71
C LYS A 161 11.80 -14.65 14.63
N ALA A 162 12.04 -15.11 13.41
CA ALA A 162 12.51 -14.26 12.33
C ALA A 162 11.35 -13.71 11.49
N LEU A 163 11.38 -12.39 11.22
CA LEU A 163 10.59 -11.72 10.20
C LEU A 163 11.54 -11.30 9.07
N VAL A 164 11.34 -11.84 7.88
CA VAL A 164 12.28 -11.71 6.78
C VAL A 164 11.58 -11.38 5.47
N ASN A 165 12.27 -10.60 4.63
CA ASN A 165 11.90 -10.33 3.26
C ASN A 165 13.02 -10.82 2.33
N PHE A 166 12.66 -11.50 1.26
CA PHE A 166 13.61 -11.94 0.24
C PHE A 166 12.95 -12.11 -1.12
N GLU A 167 13.77 -12.00 -2.15
CA GLU A 167 13.31 -12.18 -3.54
C GLU A 167 13.03 -13.66 -3.81
N VAL A 168 11.92 -13.96 -4.48
CA VAL A 168 11.52 -15.28 -4.96
C VAL A 168 11.30 -15.26 -6.46
N TYR A 169 11.39 -16.42 -7.11
CA TYR A 169 11.40 -16.49 -8.57
C TYR A 169 10.31 -17.42 -9.09
N LYS A 170 9.44 -16.92 -9.97
CA LYS A 170 8.37 -17.73 -10.59
C LYS A 170 8.89 -18.76 -11.58
N ASN A 171 9.92 -18.40 -12.35
CA ASN A 171 10.45 -19.20 -13.47
C ASN A 171 11.85 -19.77 -13.23
N LYS A 172 12.31 -19.77 -12.00
CA LYS A 172 13.65 -20.23 -11.61
C LYS A 172 13.57 -20.91 -10.25
N SER A 173 14.10 -22.11 -10.15
CA SER A 173 14.21 -22.80 -8.86
C SER A 173 15.15 -22.07 -7.91
N PHE A 174 14.81 -22.06 -6.62
CA PHE A 174 15.62 -21.42 -5.59
C PHE A 174 15.59 -22.21 -4.27
N ASN A 175 16.65 -22.03 -3.50
CA ASN A 175 16.74 -22.54 -2.14
C ASN A 175 17.46 -21.50 -1.28
N ILE A 176 16.72 -20.90 -0.35
CA ILE A 176 17.26 -19.91 0.58
C ILE A 176 17.54 -20.63 1.89
N VAL A 177 18.83 -20.66 2.25
CA VAL A 177 19.28 -21.29 3.48
C VAL A 177 19.42 -20.22 4.56
N GLN A 178 18.68 -20.43 5.64
CA GLN A 178 18.78 -19.65 6.88
C GLN A 178 18.56 -18.12 6.73
N ALA A 179 17.36 -17.75 6.30
CA ALA A 179 16.91 -16.35 6.38
C ALA A 179 16.71 -15.97 7.86
N SER A 180 17.40 -14.94 8.32
CA SER A 180 17.30 -14.36 9.66
C SER A 180 16.83 -12.92 9.58
N THR A 181 16.24 -12.40 10.67
CA THR A 181 15.94 -10.99 10.78
C THR A 181 17.22 -10.16 10.63
N PRO A 182 17.25 -9.15 9.74
CA PRO A 182 18.38 -8.25 9.67
C PRO A 182 18.64 -7.58 11.03
N GLU A 183 19.89 -7.45 11.44
CA GLU A 183 20.23 -6.61 12.58
C GLU A 183 19.86 -5.17 12.27
N ILE A 184 18.94 -4.61 13.04
CA ILE A 184 18.61 -3.20 12.99
C ILE A 184 19.56 -2.50 13.96
N SER A 185 20.55 -1.80 13.43
CA SER A 185 21.32 -0.87 14.24
C SER A 185 20.42 0.31 14.59
N VAL A 186 19.97 0.38 15.83
CA VAL A 186 19.30 1.58 16.34
C VAL A 186 20.39 2.64 16.50
N PRO A 187 20.25 3.82 15.85
CA PRO A 187 21.19 4.91 16.09
C PRO A 187 21.24 5.22 17.58
N SER A 188 22.44 5.25 18.16
CA SER A 188 22.66 5.59 19.57
C SER A 188 22.54 7.11 19.82
N GLY A 189 21.42 7.69 19.42
CA GLY A 189 21.06 9.09 19.68
C GLY A 189 20.07 9.15 20.84
N LYS A 190 20.28 10.07 21.78
CA LYS A 190 19.20 10.43 22.70
C LYS A 190 18.10 11.09 21.87
N TYR A 191 16.90 10.52 21.87
CA TYR A 191 15.71 11.22 21.40
C TYR A 191 15.48 12.41 22.34
N ASP A 192 15.49 13.60 21.79
CA ASP A 192 15.08 14.80 22.50
C ASP A 192 13.57 14.92 22.36
N ASP A 193 12.85 14.47 23.39
CA ASP A 193 11.39 14.51 23.44
C ASP A 193 10.81 15.93 23.48
N THR A 194 11.65 16.96 23.61
CA THR A 194 11.19 18.36 23.70
C THR A 194 10.79 18.97 22.35
N GLN A 195 11.09 18.33 21.24
CA GLN A 195 10.76 18.83 19.89
C GLN A 195 9.35 18.47 19.41
N TYR A 196 8.56 17.74 20.19
CA TYR A 196 7.23 17.24 19.78
C TYR A 196 6.07 17.70 20.65
N VAL A 197 6.26 18.76 21.45
CA VAL A 197 5.17 19.39 22.23
C VAL A 197 4.61 20.61 21.51
#